data_09a04b81004ba344392c3bdaecf4e411
#
_entry.id   09a04b81004ba344392c3bdaecf4e411
#
_cell.length_a   1.000
_cell.length_b   1.000
_cell.length_c   1.000
_cell.angle_alpha   90.00
_cell.angle_beta   90.00
_cell.angle_gamma   90.00
#
_symmetry.space_group_name_H-M   'P 1'
#
loop_
_entity.id
_entity.type
_entity.pdbx_description
1 polymer ?
#
loop_
_entity_poly.entity_id
_entity_poly.type
_entity_poly.pdbx_seq_one_letter_code
_entity_poly.pdbx_strand_id
1 'polypeptide(L)'
;MRKTIIGTLVTLSLAAAVPLAVAQSATPSAAPLAAHAQHAFRMPSERSEARLAYVKTALKITDAQASQWDAYANVVRKQAQFADQRMQEHRARIEQAKAAGGERKRPTAIERLERRQQFLTTAAARSGELLAVQKPLYAALSPEQQRVADELFAPRGHRGSHRGMRHGRA
;
A
#
# COMPACT_ATOMS: atom_id res chain seq x y z
N MET A 1 37.89 5.84 46.14
CA MET A 1 38.11 5.21 47.44
C MET A 1 37.19 4.02 47.59
N ARG A 2 37.79 2.85 47.91
CA ARG A 2 37.22 1.61 48.44
C ARG A 2 36.23 0.84 47.48
N LYS A 3 36.64 -0.23 46.78
CA LYS A 3 37.14 -1.60 47.13
C LYS A 3 36.11 -2.38 47.97
N THR A 4 35.68 -3.52 47.45
CA THR A 4 35.74 -4.91 47.93
C THR A 4 34.79 -5.77 47.07
N ILE A 5 35.17 -6.74 46.32
CA ILE A 5 35.84 -8.05 46.39
C ILE A 5 35.08 -9.09 47.27
N ILE A 6 34.98 -10.33 46.67
CA ILE A 6 34.77 -11.68 47.23
C ILE A 6 33.32 -12.10 47.35
N GLY A 7 32.90 -13.28 46.92
CA GLY A 7 33.59 -14.54 46.75
C GLY A 7 32.77 -15.63 46.10
N THR A 8 33.45 -16.53 45.61
CA THR A 8 33.23 -17.84 45.02
C THR A 8 32.36 -18.79 45.88
N LEU A 9 31.52 -19.57 45.27
CA LEU A 9 31.29 -20.95 45.72
C LEU A 9 30.78 -21.83 44.55
N VAL A 10 31.61 -22.80 44.25
CA VAL A 10 31.38 -23.93 43.33
C VAL A 10 30.65 -25.01 44.11
N THR A 11 29.54 -25.51 43.57
CA THR A 11 29.04 -26.83 43.94
C THR A 11 28.66 -27.60 42.70
N LEU A 12 29.43 -28.62 42.44
CA LEU A 12 29.27 -29.66 41.45
C LEU A 12 28.16 -30.62 41.95
N SER A 13 27.07 -30.78 41.21
CA SER A 13 26.14 -31.92 41.45
C SER A 13 25.75 -32.52 40.11
N LEU A 14 26.28 -33.71 39.92
CA LEU A 14 26.01 -34.63 38.84
C LEU A 14 24.67 -35.36 39.14
N ALA A 15 23.65 -35.20 38.35
CA ALA A 15 22.46 -36.08 38.36
C ALA A 15 21.99 -36.31 36.91
N ALA A 16 22.09 -37.56 36.52
CA ALA A 16 21.57 -38.05 35.24
C ALA A 16 20.03 -38.06 35.28
N ALA A 17 19.42 -37.50 34.23
CA ALA A 17 17.98 -37.66 33.99
C ALA A 17 17.68 -37.75 32.46
N VAL A 18 16.93 -38.77 32.15
CA VAL A 18 16.44 -39.34 30.91
C VAL A 18 15.83 -38.27 29.97
N PRO A 19 16.03 -38.33 28.64
CA PRO A 19 15.32 -37.42 27.70
C PRO A 19 13.89 -37.95 27.49
N LEU A 20 12.91 -37.28 28.06
CA LEU A 20 11.53 -37.38 27.62
C LEU A 20 11.38 -36.61 26.31
N ALA A 21 11.24 -37.31 25.22
CA ALA A 21 10.89 -36.71 23.93
C ALA A 21 9.45 -36.19 23.98
N VAL A 22 9.28 -34.91 24.32
CA VAL A 22 8.02 -34.22 24.11
C VAL A 22 7.96 -33.87 22.64
N ALA A 23 7.08 -34.55 21.91
CA ALA A 23 6.66 -34.15 20.57
C ALA A 23 6.03 -32.75 20.67
N GLN A 24 6.78 -31.74 20.30
CA GLN A 24 6.24 -30.40 20.09
C GLN A 24 5.36 -30.44 18.85
N SER A 25 4.05 -30.54 19.08
CA SER A 25 3.05 -30.29 18.05
C SER A 25 3.30 -28.88 17.49
N ALA A 26 3.78 -28.83 16.26
CA ALA A 26 3.95 -27.58 15.52
C ALA A 26 2.57 -26.93 15.39
N THR A 27 2.28 -25.96 16.23
CA THR A 27 1.18 -25.03 16.02
C THR A 27 1.44 -24.31 14.69
N PRO A 28 0.49 -24.36 13.72
CA PRO A 28 0.66 -23.63 12.48
C PRO A 28 0.80 -22.14 12.80
N SER A 29 1.94 -21.59 12.42
CA SER A 29 2.30 -20.19 12.64
C SER A 29 1.21 -19.28 12.05
N ALA A 30 0.46 -18.59 12.89
CA ALA A 30 -0.55 -17.60 12.50
C ALA A 30 0.08 -16.28 11.94
N ALA A 31 1.40 -16.25 11.78
CA ALA A 31 2.15 -15.09 11.33
C ALA A 31 1.80 -14.54 9.90
N PRO A 32 1.50 -15.37 8.88
CA PRO A 32 1.23 -14.82 7.55
C PRO A 32 -0.12 -14.07 7.46
N LEU A 33 -1.14 -14.42 8.24
CA LEU A 33 -2.43 -13.75 8.19
C LEU A 33 -2.41 -12.35 8.81
N ALA A 34 -1.63 -12.15 9.88
CA ALA A 34 -1.48 -10.85 10.52
C ALA A 34 -0.71 -9.86 9.62
N ALA A 35 0.29 -10.32 8.89
CA ALA A 35 1.04 -9.48 7.93
C ALA A 35 0.16 -9.02 6.77
N HIS A 36 -0.73 -9.88 6.25
CA HIS A 36 -1.67 -9.53 5.19
C HIS A 36 -2.74 -8.54 5.67
N ALA A 37 -3.22 -8.67 6.91
CA ALA A 37 -4.16 -7.74 7.50
C ALA A 37 -3.58 -6.33 7.71
N GLN A 38 -2.31 -6.22 8.07
CA GLN A 38 -1.62 -4.94 8.22
C GLN A 38 -1.45 -4.21 6.88
N HIS A 39 -1.27 -4.93 5.76
CA HIS A 39 -1.22 -4.32 4.43
C HIS A 39 -2.57 -3.78 3.95
N ALA A 40 -3.70 -4.33 4.43
CA ALA A 40 -5.04 -3.90 4.02
C ALA A 40 -5.42 -2.50 4.53
N PHE A 41 -4.79 -2.02 5.62
CA PHE A 41 -5.14 -0.77 6.29
C PHE A 41 -4.17 0.40 6.06
N ARG A 42 -3.13 0.23 5.24
CA ARG A 42 -2.22 1.34 4.93
C ARG A 42 -2.95 2.43 4.15
N MET A 43 -2.76 3.67 4.60
CA MET A 43 -3.32 4.86 3.91
C MET A 43 -2.74 4.97 2.49
N PRO A 44 -3.51 5.51 1.53
CA PRO A 44 -3.00 5.83 0.19
C PRO A 44 -1.68 6.60 0.17
N SER A 45 -1.49 7.57 1.08
CA SER A 45 -0.23 8.31 1.22
C SER A 45 0.96 7.42 1.58
N GLU A 46 0.82 6.53 2.54
CA GLU A 46 1.89 5.60 2.93
C GLU A 46 2.29 4.66 1.77
N ARG A 47 1.29 4.17 1.04
CA ARG A 47 1.52 3.32 -0.13
C ARG A 47 2.21 4.07 -1.26
N SER A 48 1.87 5.36 -1.45
CA SER A 48 2.49 6.18 -2.48
C SER A 48 3.94 6.51 -2.15
N GLU A 49 4.29 6.77 -0.88
CA GLU A 49 5.69 6.97 -0.48
C GLU A 49 6.55 5.72 -0.72
N ALA A 50 6.06 4.55 -0.30
CA ALA A 50 6.75 3.29 -0.57
C ALA A 50 6.92 3.04 -2.08
N ARG A 51 5.90 3.37 -2.90
CA ARG A 51 5.98 3.27 -4.35
C ARG A 51 6.97 4.27 -4.95
N LEU A 52 6.96 5.53 -4.50
CA LEU A 52 7.91 6.55 -4.95
C LEU A 52 9.35 6.14 -4.65
N ALA A 53 9.64 5.67 -3.44
CA ALA A 53 10.96 5.18 -3.07
C ALA A 53 11.40 4.02 -3.99
N TYR A 54 10.53 3.06 -4.21
CA TYR A 54 10.80 1.94 -5.12
C TYR A 54 11.07 2.40 -6.56
N VAL A 55 10.20 3.26 -7.12
CA VAL A 55 10.33 3.76 -8.50
C VAL A 55 11.61 4.57 -8.67
N LYS A 56 11.94 5.46 -7.71
CA LYS A 56 13.19 6.25 -7.74
C LYS A 56 14.43 5.35 -7.82
N THR A 57 14.46 4.30 -7.00
CA THR A 57 15.55 3.33 -6.97
C THR A 57 15.60 2.49 -8.26
N ALA A 58 14.46 2.00 -8.73
CA ALA A 58 14.38 1.17 -9.93
C ALA A 58 14.80 1.94 -11.19
N LEU A 59 14.42 3.21 -11.29
CA LEU A 59 14.82 4.10 -12.39
C LEU A 59 16.25 4.62 -12.24
N LYS A 60 16.91 4.46 -11.07
CA LYS A 60 18.24 5.00 -10.80
C LYS A 60 18.30 6.50 -11.11
N ILE A 61 17.32 7.27 -10.60
CA ILE A 61 17.22 8.71 -10.86
C ILE A 61 18.52 9.42 -10.45
N THR A 62 19.12 10.14 -11.39
CA THR A 62 20.36 10.91 -11.20
C THR A 62 20.06 12.31 -10.65
N ASP A 63 21.12 13.00 -10.15
CA ASP A 63 20.99 14.38 -9.65
C ASP A 63 20.51 15.34 -10.74
N ALA A 64 20.92 15.12 -11.99
CA ALA A 64 20.43 15.92 -13.14
C ALA A 64 18.93 15.76 -13.41
N GLN A 65 18.33 14.65 -12.99
CA GLN A 65 16.90 14.32 -13.13
C GLN A 65 16.09 14.67 -11.88
N ALA A 66 16.75 15.10 -10.81
CA ALA A 66 16.12 15.29 -9.49
C ALA A 66 14.95 16.27 -9.53
N SER A 67 15.08 17.38 -10.26
CA SER A 67 14.02 18.40 -10.38
C SER A 67 12.74 17.84 -10.99
N GLN A 68 12.84 17.10 -12.09
CA GLN A 68 11.69 16.47 -12.76
C GLN A 68 11.09 15.35 -11.90
N TRP A 69 11.95 14.60 -11.21
CA TRP A 69 11.51 13.59 -10.25
C TRP A 69 10.71 14.21 -9.11
N ASP A 70 11.19 15.29 -8.50
CA ASP A 70 10.54 15.93 -7.38
C ASP A 70 9.19 16.55 -7.77
N ALA A 71 9.10 17.14 -8.96
CA ALA A 71 7.83 17.61 -9.51
C ALA A 71 6.82 16.47 -9.65
N TYR A 72 7.24 15.33 -10.20
CA TYR A 72 6.41 14.14 -10.31
C TYR A 72 5.99 13.60 -8.92
N ALA A 73 6.94 13.45 -8.02
CA ALA A 73 6.69 12.92 -6.67
C ALA A 73 5.71 13.81 -5.88
N ASN A 74 5.80 15.13 -6.01
CA ASN A 74 4.90 16.07 -5.35
C ASN A 74 3.46 15.94 -5.84
N VAL A 75 3.23 15.76 -7.13
CA VAL A 75 1.88 15.52 -7.67
C VAL A 75 1.33 14.19 -7.18
N VAL A 76 2.14 13.13 -7.16
CA VAL A 76 1.72 11.81 -6.64
C VAL A 76 1.34 11.91 -5.15
N ARG A 77 2.13 12.62 -4.32
CA ARG A 77 1.84 12.87 -2.91
C ARG A 77 0.53 13.63 -2.70
N LYS A 78 0.35 14.73 -3.44
CA LYS A 78 -0.89 15.53 -3.42
C LYS A 78 -2.11 14.66 -3.73
N GLN A 79 -2.03 13.83 -4.77
CA GLN A 79 -3.14 12.95 -5.16
C GLN A 79 -3.41 11.87 -4.10
N ALA A 80 -2.38 11.35 -3.45
CA ALA A 80 -2.52 10.37 -2.38
C ALA A 80 -3.16 10.98 -1.11
N GLN A 81 -2.73 12.18 -0.71
CA GLN A 81 -3.35 12.92 0.39
C GLN A 81 -4.83 13.21 0.14
N PHE A 82 -5.18 13.59 -1.07
CA PHE A 82 -6.59 13.76 -1.45
C PHE A 82 -7.37 12.45 -1.36
N ALA A 83 -6.76 11.32 -1.72
CA ALA A 83 -7.40 10.02 -1.57
C ALA A 83 -7.61 9.64 -0.09
N ASP A 84 -6.65 10.00 0.79
CA ASP A 84 -6.78 9.83 2.24
C ASP A 84 -7.95 10.62 2.80
N GLN A 85 -8.05 11.90 2.44
CA GLN A 85 -9.16 12.77 2.86
C GLN A 85 -10.52 12.19 2.45
N ARG A 86 -10.65 11.79 1.18
CA ARG A 86 -11.88 11.16 0.69
C ARG A 86 -12.24 9.88 1.43
N MET A 87 -11.25 9.09 1.77
CA MET A 87 -11.48 7.86 2.54
C MET A 87 -11.94 8.17 3.97
N GLN A 88 -11.36 9.17 4.61
CA GLN A 88 -11.78 9.63 5.93
C GLN A 88 -13.20 10.19 5.90
N GLU A 89 -13.53 11.07 4.96
CA GLU A 89 -14.88 11.62 4.76
C GLU A 89 -15.91 10.50 4.49
N HIS A 90 -15.53 9.50 3.71
CA HIS A 90 -16.41 8.37 3.43
C HIS A 90 -16.70 7.56 4.69
N ARG A 91 -15.67 7.29 5.52
CA ARG A 91 -15.82 6.61 6.82
C ARG A 91 -16.71 7.43 7.75
N ALA A 92 -16.46 8.74 7.88
CA ALA A 92 -17.27 9.62 8.72
C ALA A 92 -18.74 9.62 8.29
N ARG A 93 -19.02 9.69 6.99
CA ARG A 93 -20.40 9.58 6.46
C ARG A 93 -21.06 8.24 6.78
N ILE A 94 -20.30 7.14 6.73
CA ILE A 94 -20.84 5.82 7.10
C ILE A 94 -21.21 5.80 8.59
N GLU A 95 -20.34 6.29 9.47
CA GLU A 95 -20.59 6.30 10.90
C GLU A 95 -21.77 7.23 11.27
N GLN A 96 -21.86 8.42 10.66
CA GLN A 96 -23.02 9.30 10.82
C GLN A 96 -24.32 8.66 10.37
N ALA A 97 -24.31 7.96 9.22
CA ALA A 97 -25.48 7.26 8.71
C ALA A 97 -25.92 6.09 9.59
N LYS A 98 -24.97 5.39 10.23
CA LYS A 98 -25.26 4.35 11.23
C LYS A 98 -25.88 4.95 12.50
N ALA A 99 -25.28 6.03 13.00
CA ALA A 99 -25.75 6.71 14.23
C ALA A 99 -27.16 7.31 14.06
N ALA A 100 -27.47 7.81 12.88
CA ALA A 100 -28.78 8.38 12.58
C ALA A 100 -29.92 7.34 12.44
N GLY A 101 -29.62 6.04 12.47
CA GLY A 101 -30.63 4.97 12.38
C GLY A 101 -31.49 5.01 11.09
N GLY A 102 -31.10 5.85 10.13
CA GLY A 102 -31.89 6.20 8.99
C GLY A 102 -31.82 5.19 7.85
N GLU A 103 -32.98 4.93 7.25
CA GLU A 103 -33.06 4.20 6.00
C GLU A 103 -32.32 4.99 4.89
N ARG A 104 -31.30 4.38 4.28
CA ARG A 104 -30.54 5.03 3.21
C ARG A 104 -31.43 5.19 1.99
N LYS A 105 -31.93 6.39 1.73
CA LYS A 105 -32.61 6.70 0.48
C LYS A 105 -31.70 6.33 -0.69
N ARG A 106 -32.18 5.45 -1.55
CA ARG A 106 -31.41 5.06 -2.75
C ARG A 106 -31.33 6.26 -3.69
N PRO A 107 -30.15 6.60 -4.21
CA PRO A 107 -30.01 7.70 -5.14
C PRO A 107 -30.82 7.42 -6.42
N THR A 108 -31.42 8.45 -6.96
CA THR A 108 -32.12 8.41 -8.25
C THR A 108 -31.17 8.08 -9.41
N ALA A 109 -31.72 7.76 -10.56
CA ALA A 109 -30.92 7.52 -11.76
C ALA A 109 -30.12 8.79 -12.17
N ILE A 110 -30.73 9.95 -12.05
CA ILE A 110 -30.07 11.24 -12.37
C ILE A 110 -28.94 11.52 -11.40
N GLU A 111 -29.16 11.43 -10.07
CA GLU A 111 -28.12 11.63 -9.07
C GLU A 111 -26.93 10.66 -9.26
N ARG A 112 -27.18 9.44 -9.69
CA ARG A 112 -26.09 8.49 -10.01
C ARG A 112 -25.29 8.93 -11.23
N LEU A 113 -25.96 9.45 -12.26
CA LEU A 113 -25.31 9.93 -13.48
C LEU A 113 -24.49 11.18 -13.20
N GLU A 114 -25.01 12.13 -12.44
CA GLU A 114 -24.30 13.34 -12.01
C GLU A 114 -23.05 13.01 -11.19
N ARG A 115 -23.15 12.10 -10.22
CA ARG A 115 -21.99 11.64 -9.44
C ARG A 115 -20.94 10.97 -10.33
N ARG A 116 -21.36 10.19 -11.32
CA ARG A 116 -20.46 9.57 -12.29
C ARG A 116 -19.76 10.63 -13.13
N GLN A 117 -20.47 11.63 -13.61
CA GLN A 117 -19.91 12.74 -14.36
C GLN A 117 -18.86 13.48 -13.53
N GLN A 118 -19.19 13.88 -12.30
CA GLN A 118 -18.25 14.54 -11.38
C GLN A 118 -17.01 13.69 -11.14
N PHE A 119 -17.18 12.39 -10.93
CA PHE A 119 -16.06 11.46 -10.78
C PHE A 119 -15.16 11.44 -12.01
N LEU A 120 -15.71 11.33 -13.21
CA LEU A 120 -14.95 11.28 -14.46
C LEU A 120 -14.22 12.60 -14.73
N THR A 121 -14.87 13.74 -14.49
CA THR A 121 -14.26 15.07 -14.63
C THR A 121 -13.07 15.22 -13.66
N THR A 122 -13.24 14.84 -12.40
CA THR A 122 -12.16 14.88 -11.41
C THR A 122 -11.03 13.91 -11.77
N ALA A 123 -11.35 12.72 -12.26
CA ALA A 123 -10.34 11.74 -12.69
C ALA A 123 -9.54 12.24 -13.90
N ALA A 124 -10.21 12.87 -14.87
CA ALA A 124 -9.55 13.46 -16.03
C ALA A 124 -8.60 14.60 -15.62
N ALA A 125 -9.04 15.51 -14.73
CA ALA A 125 -8.20 16.59 -14.24
C ALA A 125 -6.92 16.08 -13.56
N ARG A 126 -7.06 15.05 -12.67
CA ARG A 126 -5.90 14.43 -12.01
C ARG A 126 -4.96 13.73 -12.98
N SER A 127 -5.50 13.05 -13.97
CA SER A 127 -4.69 12.44 -15.03
C SER A 127 -3.92 13.49 -15.80
N GLY A 128 -4.52 14.66 -16.07
CA GLY A 128 -3.87 15.79 -16.70
C GLY A 128 -2.72 16.36 -15.85
N GLU A 129 -2.96 16.59 -14.53
CA GLU A 129 -1.91 17.04 -13.60
C GLU A 129 -0.72 16.06 -13.58
N LEU A 130 -0.99 14.76 -13.50
CA LEU A 130 0.05 13.74 -13.50
C LEU A 130 0.83 13.71 -14.83
N LEU A 131 0.11 13.75 -15.94
CA LEU A 131 0.72 13.74 -17.28
C LEU A 131 1.62 14.95 -17.51
N ALA A 132 1.23 16.12 -17.00
CA ALA A 132 2.00 17.37 -17.12
C ALA A 132 3.40 17.27 -16.49
N VAL A 133 3.55 16.50 -15.40
CA VAL A 133 4.84 16.30 -14.73
C VAL A 133 5.55 15.00 -15.16
N GLN A 134 4.80 13.99 -15.60
CA GLN A 134 5.38 12.73 -16.04
C GLN A 134 6.04 12.84 -17.41
N LYS A 135 5.51 13.66 -18.32
CA LYS A 135 6.11 13.90 -19.65
C LYS A 135 7.53 14.45 -19.57
N PRO A 136 7.80 15.57 -18.83
CA PRO A 136 9.17 16.08 -18.73
C PRO A 136 10.10 15.13 -17.98
N LEU A 137 9.61 14.41 -16.97
CA LEU A 137 10.41 13.35 -16.32
C LEU A 137 10.80 12.27 -17.34
N TYR A 138 9.83 11.73 -18.08
CA TYR A 138 10.08 10.68 -19.07
C TYR A 138 11.06 11.13 -20.17
N ALA A 139 10.95 12.38 -20.62
CA ALA A 139 11.86 12.95 -21.61
C ALA A 139 13.31 13.10 -21.10
N ALA A 140 13.50 13.25 -19.78
CA ALA A 140 14.82 13.34 -19.16
C ALA A 140 15.44 11.96 -18.87
N LEU A 141 14.69 10.86 -19.02
CA LEU A 141 15.19 9.50 -18.80
C LEU A 141 16.03 9.00 -20.00
N SER A 142 17.05 8.18 -19.71
CA SER A 142 17.76 7.43 -20.75
C SER A 142 16.86 6.37 -21.39
N PRO A 143 17.20 5.85 -22.60
CA PRO A 143 16.42 4.79 -23.24
C PRO A 143 16.23 3.53 -22.37
N GLU A 144 17.23 3.18 -21.57
CA GLU A 144 17.14 2.05 -20.62
C GLU A 144 16.19 2.36 -19.47
N GLN A 145 16.27 3.57 -18.92
CA GLN A 145 15.34 4.02 -17.88
C GLN A 145 13.91 4.11 -18.41
N GLN A 146 13.70 4.55 -19.66
CA GLN A 146 12.36 4.62 -20.28
C GLN A 146 11.72 3.25 -20.38
N ARG A 147 12.47 2.19 -20.75
CA ARG A 147 11.94 0.81 -20.76
C ARG A 147 11.46 0.38 -19.38
N VAL A 148 12.24 0.66 -18.35
CA VAL A 148 11.83 0.37 -16.96
C VAL A 148 10.62 1.21 -16.55
N ALA A 149 10.57 2.48 -16.96
CA ALA A 149 9.44 3.37 -16.68
C ALA A 149 8.15 2.86 -17.35
N ASP A 150 8.21 2.37 -18.58
CA ASP A 150 7.07 1.81 -19.30
C ASP A 150 6.45 0.62 -18.55
N GLU A 151 7.29 -0.25 -17.99
CA GLU A 151 6.81 -1.36 -17.15
C GLU A 151 6.21 -0.88 -15.83
N LEU A 152 6.85 0.08 -15.16
CA LEU A 152 6.45 0.58 -13.84
C LEU A 152 5.18 1.45 -13.90
N PHE A 153 5.02 2.22 -14.97
CA PHE A 153 3.89 3.14 -15.17
C PHE A 153 2.74 2.48 -15.96
N ALA A 154 2.96 1.30 -16.51
CA ALA A 154 1.89 0.57 -17.18
C ALA A 154 0.66 0.45 -16.28
N PRO A 155 -0.56 0.70 -16.80
CA PRO A 155 -1.77 0.46 -16.06
C PRO A 155 -1.77 -0.99 -15.58
N ARG A 156 -1.79 -1.19 -14.26
CA ARG A 156 -2.02 -2.54 -13.73
C ARG A 156 -3.43 -2.93 -14.11
N GLY A 157 -3.56 -3.50 -15.31
CA GLY A 157 -4.81 -4.03 -15.78
C GLY A 157 -5.40 -4.94 -14.71
N HIS A 158 -6.70 -4.91 -14.55
CA HIS A 158 -7.46 -5.90 -13.79
C HIS A 158 -7.29 -7.27 -14.46
N ARG A 159 -6.07 -7.81 -14.37
CA ARG A 159 -5.78 -9.20 -14.76
C ARG A 159 -6.43 -10.10 -13.71
N GLY A 160 -7.70 -10.35 -13.80
CA GLY A 160 -8.22 -11.36 -12.92
C GLY A 160 -9.71 -11.38 -12.67
N SER A 161 -10.57 -11.07 -13.63
CA SER A 161 -12.00 -11.27 -13.39
C SER A 161 -12.75 -11.98 -14.54
N HIS A 162 -12.07 -12.42 -15.58
CA HIS A 162 -12.71 -13.19 -16.65
C HIS A 162 -12.26 -14.65 -16.68
N ARG A 163 -11.96 -15.24 -15.51
CA ARG A 163 -11.76 -16.69 -15.46
C ARG A 163 -13.00 -17.36 -14.90
N GLY A 164 -13.84 -17.85 -15.80
CA GLY A 164 -14.72 -18.97 -15.50
C GLY A 164 -16.16 -18.70 -15.21
N MET A 165 -16.93 -18.30 -16.20
CA MET A 165 -18.30 -18.80 -16.35
C MET A 165 -18.43 -19.48 -17.71
N ARG A 166 -17.71 -20.59 -17.90
CA ARG A 166 -18.14 -21.63 -18.82
C ARG A 166 -19.22 -22.42 -18.08
N HIS A 167 -20.45 -22.02 -18.20
CA HIS A 167 -21.57 -22.90 -17.90
C HIS A 167 -21.54 -24.04 -18.90
N GLY A 168 -21.17 -25.22 -18.41
CA GLY A 168 -21.44 -26.46 -19.09
C GLY A 168 -22.95 -26.59 -19.26
N ARG A 169 -23.39 -26.60 -20.49
CA ARG A 169 -24.72 -27.03 -20.88
C ARG A 169 -24.53 -28.46 -21.38
N ALA A 170 -24.98 -29.41 -20.61
CA ALA A 170 -25.37 -30.75 -21.06
C ALA A 170 -26.90 -30.77 -21.15
#